data_ceb64f5da6cce2ccadbe8af98d31deb2
#
_entry.id   ceb64f5da6cce2ccadbe8af98d31deb2
#
_cell.length_a   1.000
_cell.length_b   1.000
_cell.length_c   1.000
_cell.angle_alpha   90.00
_cell.angle_beta   90.00
_cell.angle_gamma   90.00
#
_symmetry.space_group_name_H-M   'P 1'
#
loop_
_entity.id
_entity.type
_entity.pdbx_description
1 polymer ?
#
loop_
_entity_poly.entity_id
_entity_poly.type
_entity_poly.pdbx_seq_one_letter_code
_entity_poly.pdbx_strand_id
1 'polypeptide(L)'
;MTLIEHLPVLVITIPILASLLILVAGWWDRRFCYPISLVTILSQFGAAVIILAQVMREGPIRYHLGGWAPPLGIELAIDSFNGFVLVTILLLAAATAVYARRSVEHEIGPEKTVSFYVLFQLLVTGLVGMTITGDIFNLYVFLEISSIAAYTLIASARKPRSYLASFNYLILGSIAGGFILIGTGNLYAATGALNMLDMARLLPASFELATVHAGFLFLVIGYSIKAAFFPLHIWLPDAYAESPSAVTILISTVMSKVSVYALLRIIFTIFTTAYIIDVFPVTGFILFIATVAMIAGAVLAIAQSDLKRMLAYSSVSQIGYIMFALGVANQVALEGGILHILGHAVMKGCLFMVAGLIIYRVGTSRLSDLEGIAKVMPISCAAFALAGASMIGIPPTIGFMSKYYLVLGALEA
;
A
#
# COMPACT_ATOMS: atom_id res chain seq x y z
N MET A 1 18.36 27.55 -5.53
CA MET A 1 17.38 26.51 -5.14
C MET A 1 17.39 26.39 -3.64
N THR A 2 16.23 26.48 -3.02
CA THR A 2 16.05 26.32 -1.56
C THR A 2 15.97 24.85 -1.19
N LEU A 3 16.25 24.47 0.06
CA LEU A 3 16.10 23.08 0.55
C LEU A 3 14.69 22.54 0.30
N ILE A 4 13.67 23.40 0.34
CA ILE A 4 12.26 23.05 0.15
C ILE A 4 12.02 22.53 -1.28
N GLU A 5 12.66 23.12 -2.28
CA GLU A 5 12.53 22.67 -3.68
C GLU A 5 13.06 21.25 -3.91
N HIS A 6 13.99 20.78 -3.06
CA HIS A 6 14.54 19.44 -3.13
C HIS A 6 13.83 18.41 -2.26
N LEU A 7 12.80 18.77 -1.49
CA LEU A 7 12.06 17.82 -0.66
C LEU A 7 11.54 16.57 -1.43
N PRO A 8 11.05 16.66 -2.68
CA PRO A 8 10.61 15.50 -3.43
C PRO A 8 11.67 14.41 -3.60
N VAL A 9 12.93 14.79 -3.85
CA VAL A 9 14.02 13.81 -3.98
C VAL A 9 14.56 13.41 -2.60
N LEU A 10 14.58 14.31 -1.63
CA LEU A 10 15.09 14.03 -0.29
C LEU A 10 14.24 13.00 0.47
N VAL A 11 12.92 12.99 0.25
CA VAL A 11 12.03 12.01 0.88
C VAL A 11 12.31 10.57 0.42
N ILE A 12 13.01 10.39 -0.70
CA ILE A 12 13.47 9.09 -1.22
C ILE A 12 14.93 8.84 -0.84
N THR A 13 15.82 9.82 -1.02
CA THR A 13 17.27 9.62 -0.87
C THR A 13 17.69 9.48 0.59
N ILE A 14 17.08 10.26 1.50
CA ILE A 14 17.41 10.19 2.94
C ILE A 14 17.21 8.78 3.50
N PRO A 15 16.08 8.06 3.30
CA PRO A 15 15.91 6.72 3.85
C PRO A 15 16.78 5.66 3.16
N ILE A 16 17.19 5.85 1.90
CA ILE A 16 18.18 4.99 1.25
C ILE A 16 19.52 5.12 1.97
N LEU A 17 19.99 6.35 2.19
CA LEU A 17 21.22 6.61 2.94
C LEU A 17 21.11 6.15 4.39
N ALA A 18 19.96 6.33 5.03
CA ALA A 18 19.71 5.82 6.38
C ALA A 18 19.76 4.30 6.45
N SER A 19 19.30 3.58 5.42
CA SER A 19 19.41 2.11 5.38
C SER A 19 20.88 1.65 5.38
N LEU A 20 21.75 2.34 4.64
CA LEU A 20 23.20 2.09 4.65
C LEU A 20 23.83 2.48 6.00
N LEU A 21 23.41 3.61 6.57
CA LEU A 21 23.86 4.04 7.89
C LEU A 21 23.47 3.04 8.99
N ILE A 22 22.27 2.44 8.91
CA ILE A 22 21.82 1.40 9.82
C ILE A 22 22.70 0.15 9.72
N LEU A 23 23.12 -0.23 8.51
CA LEU A 23 24.05 -1.36 8.32
C LEU A 23 25.38 -1.11 9.04
N VAL A 24 25.99 0.07 8.81
CA VAL A 24 27.27 0.43 9.42
C VAL A 24 27.14 0.59 10.93
N ALA A 25 26.14 1.32 11.41
CA ALA A 25 25.91 1.53 12.85
C ALA A 25 25.55 0.22 13.57
N GLY A 26 24.80 -0.66 12.94
CA GLY A 26 24.40 -1.95 13.47
C GLY A 26 25.58 -2.94 13.61
N TRP A 27 26.65 -2.74 12.86
CA TRP A 27 27.90 -3.47 13.01
C TRP A 27 28.64 -3.10 14.31
N TRP A 28 28.51 -1.84 14.73
CA TRP A 28 29.06 -1.37 16.02
C TRP A 28 28.17 -1.72 17.20
N ASP A 29 26.90 -1.24 17.16
CA ASP A 29 25.90 -1.56 18.19
C ASP A 29 24.48 -1.50 17.58
N ARG A 30 23.77 -2.61 17.69
CA ARG A 30 22.38 -2.78 17.20
C ARG A 30 21.40 -1.78 17.81
N ARG A 31 21.73 -1.19 18.96
CA ARG A 31 20.87 -0.19 19.64
C ARG A 31 20.67 1.07 18.81
N PHE A 32 21.59 1.38 17.90
CA PHE A 32 21.47 2.54 17.00
C PHE A 32 20.49 2.32 15.85
N CYS A 33 20.15 1.09 15.50
CA CYS A 33 19.28 0.81 14.35
C CYS A 33 17.88 1.41 14.52
N TYR A 34 17.28 1.24 15.70
CA TYR A 34 15.95 1.78 16.00
C TYR A 34 15.89 3.32 15.95
N PRO A 35 16.70 4.08 16.68
CA PRO A 35 16.62 5.53 16.66
C PRO A 35 16.93 6.12 15.29
N ILE A 36 17.89 5.59 14.53
CA ILE A 36 18.15 6.04 13.15
C ILE A 36 16.91 5.83 12.29
N SER A 37 16.33 4.63 12.34
CA SER A 37 15.11 4.32 11.58
C SER A 37 13.95 5.24 11.95
N LEU A 38 13.69 5.44 13.24
CA LEU A 38 12.60 6.29 13.72
C LEU A 38 12.77 7.76 13.30
N VAL A 39 13.97 8.32 13.50
CA VAL A 39 14.26 9.71 13.12
C VAL A 39 14.10 9.91 11.61
N THR A 40 14.57 8.95 10.82
CA THR A 40 14.41 8.99 9.36
C THR A 40 12.94 9.03 8.94
N ILE A 41 12.10 8.13 9.49
CA ILE A 41 10.68 8.11 9.13
C ILE A 41 9.95 9.37 9.60
N LEU A 42 10.27 9.88 10.79
CA LEU A 42 9.68 11.12 11.28
C LEU A 42 10.09 12.32 10.42
N SER A 43 11.34 12.36 9.95
CA SER A 43 11.80 13.41 9.01
C SER A 43 11.09 13.32 7.66
N GLN A 44 10.89 12.10 7.12
CA GLN A 44 10.11 11.89 5.91
C GLN A 44 8.65 12.33 6.10
N PHE A 45 8.03 12.00 7.23
CA PHE A 45 6.66 12.42 7.54
C PHE A 45 6.56 13.96 7.60
N GLY A 46 7.50 14.62 8.26
CA GLY A 46 7.56 16.10 8.28
C GLY A 46 7.72 16.68 6.87
N ALA A 47 8.60 16.10 6.04
CA ALA A 47 8.77 16.50 4.65
C ALA A 47 7.48 16.32 3.84
N ALA A 48 6.78 15.20 4.00
CA ALA A 48 5.52 14.93 3.30
C ALA A 48 4.41 15.92 3.65
N VAL A 49 4.32 16.34 4.91
CA VAL A 49 3.36 17.37 5.34
C VAL A 49 3.69 18.72 4.68
N ILE A 50 4.98 19.10 4.61
CA ILE A 50 5.41 20.32 3.94
C ILE A 50 5.10 20.28 2.44
N ILE A 51 5.43 19.15 1.77
CA ILE A 51 5.13 18.92 0.35
C ILE A 51 3.62 19.04 0.08
N LEU A 52 2.78 18.39 0.89
CA LEU A 52 1.33 18.47 0.72
C LEU A 52 0.83 19.90 0.91
N ALA A 53 1.32 20.61 1.94
CA ALA A 53 0.96 22.01 2.17
C ALA A 53 1.38 22.93 1.01
N GLN A 54 2.53 22.68 0.40
CA GLN A 54 2.98 23.40 -0.79
C GLN A 54 2.08 23.10 -2.00
N VAL A 55 1.79 21.83 -2.27
CA VAL A 55 0.89 21.42 -3.37
C VAL A 55 -0.49 22.06 -3.24
N MET A 56 -1.02 22.15 -2.01
CA MET A 56 -2.34 22.75 -1.75
C MET A 56 -2.35 24.28 -1.95
N ARG A 57 -1.21 24.95 -1.86
CA ARG A 57 -1.07 26.43 -2.02
C ARG A 57 -0.67 26.83 -3.44
N GLU A 58 0.27 26.12 -4.02
CA GLU A 58 0.98 26.50 -5.25
C GLU A 58 0.63 25.63 -6.44
N GLY A 59 -0.10 24.52 -6.21
CA GLY A 59 -0.43 23.53 -7.24
C GLY A 59 0.57 22.38 -7.33
N PRO A 60 0.44 21.51 -8.35
CA PRO A 60 1.26 20.29 -8.49
C PRO A 60 2.75 20.61 -8.64
N ILE A 61 3.59 19.85 -7.93
CA ILE A 61 5.05 19.94 -7.98
C ILE A 61 5.56 18.94 -9.02
N ARG A 62 6.49 19.42 -9.89
CA ARG A 62 7.22 18.59 -10.84
C ARG A 62 8.72 18.76 -10.60
N TYR A 63 9.38 17.67 -10.29
CA TYR A 63 10.80 17.66 -9.98
C TYR A 63 11.54 16.72 -10.96
N HIS A 64 12.43 17.31 -11.77
CA HIS A 64 13.25 16.55 -12.71
C HIS A 64 14.54 16.09 -12.02
N LEU A 65 14.76 14.78 -11.96
CA LEU A 65 15.96 14.22 -11.34
C LEU A 65 17.22 14.63 -12.11
N GLY A 66 18.18 15.22 -11.39
CA GLY A 66 19.41 15.74 -11.99
C GLY A 66 19.24 16.92 -12.94
N GLY A 67 18.04 17.53 -12.98
CA GLY A 67 17.71 18.62 -13.91
C GLY A 67 17.35 18.14 -15.34
N TRP A 68 17.30 16.83 -15.59
CA TRP A 68 16.96 16.26 -16.88
C TRP A 68 15.44 16.13 -17.04
N ALA A 69 14.87 16.87 -18.00
CA ALA A 69 13.46 16.76 -18.32
C ALA A 69 13.12 15.46 -19.08
N PRO A 70 11.86 14.94 -18.98
CA PRO A 70 11.39 13.88 -19.87
C PRO A 70 11.59 14.23 -21.36
N PRO A 71 11.86 13.27 -22.25
CA PRO A 71 11.90 11.82 -22.01
C PRO A 71 13.25 11.28 -21.52
N LEU A 72 14.28 12.14 -21.38
CA LEU A 72 15.64 11.72 -21.01
C LEU A 72 15.79 11.45 -19.51
N GLY A 73 15.11 12.24 -18.66
CA GLY A 73 15.18 12.13 -17.21
C GLY A 73 13.88 11.62 -16.58
N ILE A 74 14.01 11.15 -15.35
CA ILE A 74 12.87 10.73 -14.53
C ILE A 74 12.27 11.95 -13.85
N GLU A 75 10.94 12.07 -13.88
CA GLU A 75 10.18 13.09 -13.18
C GLU A 75 9.54 12.54 -11.91
N LEU A 76 9.64 13.29 -10.81
CA LEU A 76 8.78 13.10 -9.65
C LEU A 76 7.63 14.10 -9.76
N ALA A 77 6.40 13.60 -9.73
CA ALA A 77 5.18 14.39 -9.92
C ALA A 77 4.29 14.28 -8.68
N ILE A 78 4.07 15.39 -7.98
CA ILE A 78 3.27 15.40 -6.75
C ILE A 78 2.10 16.36 -6.91
N ASP A 79 0.89 15.79 -6.81
CA ASP A 79 -0.39 16.50 -6.79
C ASP A 79 -1.12 16.28 -5.46
N SER A 80 -2.34 16.80 -5.32
CA SER A 80 -3.12 16.69 -4.09
C SER A 80 -3.43 15.24 -3.72
N PHE A 81 -3.68 14.38 -4.71
CA PHE A 81 -4.04 12.99 -4.48
C PHE A 81 -2.85 12.19 -3.93
N ASN A 82 -1.70 12.23 -4.62
CA ASN A 82 -0.55 11.48 -4.12
C ASN A 82 0.12 12.12 -2.91
N GLY A 83 0.06 13.43 -2.76
CA GLY A 83 0.49 14.12 -1.53
C GLY A 83 -0.30 13.65 -0.31
N PHE A 84 -1.64 13.49 -0.45
CA PHE A 84 -2.50 12.92 0.58
C PHE A 84 -2.14 11.46 0.91
N VAL A 85 -1.92 10.63 -0.11
CA VAL A 85 -1.49 9.23 0.07
C VAL A 85 -0.11 9.17 0.73
N LEU A 86 0.84 10.03 0.33
CA LEU A 86 2.19 10.11 0.89
C LEU A 86 2.18 10.41 2.40
N VAL A 87 1.40 11.40 2.84
CA VAL A 87 1.23 11.73 4.27
C VAL A 87 0.62 10.55 5.02
N THR A 88 -0.39 9.88 4.44
CA THR A 88 -1.03 8.71 5.05
C THR A 88 -0.04 7.56 5.25
N ILE A 89 0.77 7.25 4.23
CA ILE A 89 1.80 6.19 4.27
C ILE A 89 2.78 6.47 5.40
N LEU A 90 3.33 7.69 5.44
CA LEU A 90 4.39 8.03 6.38
C LEU A 90 3.90 8.19 7.82
N LEU A 91 2.65 8.63 8.02
CA LEU A 91 1.99 8.61 9.33
C LEU A 91 1.91 7.17 9.88
N LEU A 92 1.42 6.23 9.06
CA LEU A 92 1.26 4.84 9.47
C LEU A 92 2.60 4.11 9.58
N ALA A 93 3.58 4.44 8.74
CA ALA A 93 4.96 3.95 8.88
C ALA A 93 5.60 4.47 10.19
N ALA A 94 5.38 5.74 10.57
CA ALA A 94 5.86 6.29 11.84
C ALA A 94 5.22 5.60 13.05
N ALA A 95 3.89 5.41 13.03
CA ALA A 95 3.20 4.65 14.07
C ALA A 95 3.72 3.20 14.17
N THR A 96 3.96 2.56 13.02
CA THR A 96 4.53 1.21 12.96
C THR A 96 5.98 1.17 13.47
N ALA A 97 6.79 2.19 13.16
CA ALA A 97 8.17 2.30 13.66
C ALA A 97 8.22 2.37 15.19
N VAL A 98 7.33 3.17 15.80
CA VAL A 98 7.20 3.23 17.27
C VAL A 98 6.82 1.85 17.83
N TYR A 99 5.84 1.18 17.22
CA TYR A 99 5.40 -0.17 17.61
C TYR A 99 6.51 -1.21 17.44
N ALA A 100 7.31 -1.10 16.38
CA ALA A 100 8.31 -2.10 15.97
C ALA A 100 9.37 -2.35 17.03
N ARG A 101 9.71 -1.38 17.88
CA ARG A 101 10.73 -1.55 18.91
C ARG A 101 10.54 -2.80 19.76
N ARG A 102 9.32 -2.97 20.32
CA ARG A 102 8.98 -4.11 21.16
C ARG A 102 8.72 -5.39 20.37
N SER A 103 8.09 -5.27 19.21
CA SER A 103 7.80 -6.41 18.33
C SER A 103 9.09 -7.05 17.81
N VAL A 104 10.11 -6.26 17.42
CA VAL A 104 11.40 -6.78 16.95
C VAL A 104 12.15 -7.50 18.05
N GLU A 105 12.20 -6.94 19.25
CA GLU A 105 12.85 -7.58 20.40
C GLU A 105 12.22 -8.94 20.72
N HIS A 106 10.89 -9.06 20.64
CA HIS A 106 10.15 -10.25 21.06
C HIS A 106 10.00 -11.30 19.96
N GLU A 107 9.61 -10.88 18.73
CA GLU A 107 9.21 -11.80 17.68
C GLU A 107 10.36 -12.15 16.71
N ILE A 108 11.37 -11.28 16.55
CA ILE A 108 12.44 -11.43 15.55
C ILE A 108 13.76 -11.82 16.21
N GLY A 109 14.16 -11.06 17.25
CA GLY A 109 15.36 -11.31 18.01
C GLY A 109 16.59 -10.51 17.57
N PRO A 110 17.63 -10.52 18.39
CA PRO A 110 18.76 -9.61 18.23
C PRO A 110 19.58 -9.86 16.95
N GLU A 111 19.68 -11.11 16.49
CA GLU A 111 20.46 -11.49 15.31
C GLU A 111 19.94 -10.89 14.00
N LYS A 112 18.64 -10.65 13.90
CA LYS A 112 17.99 -10.11 12.70
C LYS A 112 17.58 -8.63 12.84
N THR A 113 17.91 -7.97 13.96
CA THR A 113 17.49 -6.58 14.23
C THR A 113 18.01 -5.60 13.18
N VAL A 114 19.27 -5.70 12.76
CA VAL A 114 19.87 -4.85 11.75
C VAL A 114 19.15 -5.01 10.42
N SER A 115 19.04 -6.26 9.96
CA SER A 115 18.35 -6.60 8.70
C SER A 115 16.89 -6.12 8.70
N PHE A 116 16.20 -6.24 9.85
CA PHE A 116 14.83 -5.74 9.96
C PHE A 116 14.73 -4.24 9.69
N TYR A 117 15.54 -3.41 10.37
CA TYR A 117 15.44 -1.95 10.20
C TYR A 117 15.91 -1.47 8.83
N VAL A 118 16.90 -2.14 8.22
CA VAL A 118 17.30 -1.88 6.83
C VAL A 118 16.15 -2.17 5.88
N LEU A 119 15.56 -3.36 5.96
CA LEU A 119 14.45 -3.76 5.08
C LEU A 119 13.18 -2.95 5.34
N PHE A 120 12.94 -2.54 6.59
CA PHE A 120 11.84 -1.65 6.94
C PHE A 120 11.98 -0.30 6.23
N GLN A 121 13.19 0.29 6.24
CA GLN A 121 13.48 1.53 5.50
C GLN A 121 13.32 1.35 3.99
N LEU A 122 13.84 0.27 3.41
CA LEU A 122 13.72 0.00 1.98
C LEU A 122 12.27 -0.23 1.55
N LEU A 123 11.47 -0.93 2.38
CA LEU A 123 10.04 -1.11 2.11
C LEU A 123 9.31 0.23 2.08
N VAL A 124 9.51 1.08 3.10
CA VAL A 124 8.88 2.41 3.15
C VAL A 124 9.37 3.28 1.98
N THR A 125 10.67 3.25 1.67
CA THR A 125 11.24 4.00 0.53
C THR A 125 10.62 3.60 -0.79
N GLY A 126 10.47 2.29 -1.04
CA GLY A 126 9.81 1.78 -2.25
C GLY A 126 8.37 2.26 -2.35
N LEU A 127 7.61 2.20 -1.26
CA LEU A 127 6.22 2.67 -1.23
C LEU A 127 6.09 4.19 -1.44
N VAL A 128 6.99 4.97 -0.85
CA VAL A 128 7.08 6.43 -1.07
C VAL A 128 7.43 6.74 -2.53
N GLY A 129 8.44 6.05 -3.08
CA GLY A 129 8.85 6.23 -4.47
C GLY A 129 7.74 5.89 -5.46
N MET A 130 6.99 4.79 -5.24
CA MET A 130 5.80 4.45 -6.04
C MET A 130 4.75 5.57 -6.01
N THR A 131 4.63 6.26 -4.88
CA THR A 131 3.59 7.27 -4.69
C THR A 131 3.89 8.55 -5.45
N ILE A 132 5.16 8.98 -5.52
CA ILE A 132 5.53 10.30 -6.05
C ILE A 132 6.18 10.27 -7.43
N THR A 133 6.47 9.10 -7.99
CA THR A 133 7.04 9.01 -9.35
C THR A 133 6.02 9.38 -10.42
N GLY A 134 6.46 10.13 -11.44
CA GLY A 134 5.72 10.42 -12.67
C GLY A 134 6.12 9.54 -13.86
N ASP A 135 6.93 8.50 -13.63
CA ASP A 135 7.45 7.59 -14.65
C ASP A 135 6.97 6.16 -14.35
N ILE A 136 6.40 5.48 -15.36
CA ILE A 136 5.79 4.15 -15.17
C ILE A 136 6.83 3.05 -14.97
N PHE A 137 8.03 3.16 -15.57
CA PHE A 137 9.09 2.21 -15.35
C PHE A 137 9.74 2.40 -13.97
N ASN A 138 9.94 3.64 -13.55
CA ASN A 138 10.42 3.95 -12.21
C ASN A 138 9.40 3.52 -11.12
N LEU A 139 8.10 3.58 -11.42
CA LEU A 139 7.04 3.02 -10.57
C LEU A 139 7.24 1.51 -10.36
N TYR A 140 7.57 0.77 -11.43
CA TYR A 140 7.92 -0.65 -11.36
C TYR A 140 9.18 -0.89 -10.53
N VAL A 141 10.23 -0.10 -10.70
CA VAL A 141 11.47 -0.24 -9.91
C VAL A 141 11.21 -0.08 -8.41
N PHE A 142 10.46 0.95 -8.00
CA PHE A 142 10.10 1.14 -6.59
C PHE A 142 9.18 0.05 -6.06
N LEU A 143 8.29 -0.48 -6.90
CA LEU A 143 7.45 -1.63 -6.56
C LEU A 143 8.31 -2.85 -6.25
N GLU A 144 9.35 -3.16 -7.05
CA GLU A 144 10.23 -4.30 -6.80
C GLU A 144 11.10 -4.11 -5.56
N ILE A 145 11.61 -2.91 -5.30
CA ILE A 145 12.33 -2.59 -4.05
C ILE A 145 11.44 -2.89 -2.84
N SER A 146 10.20 -2.41 -2.84
CA SER A 146 9.25 -2.65 -1.73
C SER A 146 8.87 -4.13 -1.61
N SER A 147 8.73 -4.83 -2.74
CA SER A 147 8.34 -6.24 -2.78
C SER A 147 9.40 -7.16 -2.19
N ILE A 148 10.66 -7.02 -2.61
CA ILE A 148 11.79 -7.82 -2.11
C ILE A 148 11.97 -7.59 -0.60
N ALA A 149 11.88 -6.32 -0.16
CA ALA A 149 11.93 -5.99 1.25
C ALA A 149 10.79 -6.65 2.04
N ALA A 150 9.56 -6.65 1.50
CA ALA A 150 8.40 -7.27 2.13
C ALA A 150 8.54 -8.80 2.24
N TYR A 151 8.98 -9.49 1.18
CA TYR A 151 9.18 -10.95 1.21
C TYR A 151 10.15 -11.33 2.32
N THR A 152 11.28 -10.63 2.41
CA THR A 152 12.31 -10.89 3.39
C THR A 152 11.83 -10.56 4.81
N LEU A 153 11.08 -9.47 5.00
CA LEU A 153 10.48 -9.12 6.29
C LEU A 153 9.47 -10.16 6.76
N ILE A 154 8.63 -10.70 5.88
CA ILE A 154 7.69 -11.79 6.21
C ILE A 154 8.47 -13.02 6.71
N ALA A 155 9.54 -13.40 6.01
CA ALA A 155 10.39 -14.54 6.39
C ALA A 155 11.21 -14.30 7.68
N SER A 156 11.23 -13.08 8.23
CA SER A 156 12.03 -12.76 9.42
C SER A 156 11.47 -13.34 10.73
N ALA A 157 10.19 -13.76 10.76
CA ALA A 157 9.58 -14.40 11.92
C ALA A 157 10.30 -15.72 12.29
N ARG A 158 10.26 -16.06 13.59
CA ARG A 158 10.83 -17.32 14.10
C ARG A 158 9.95 -18.56 13.87
N LYS A 159 9.00 -18.49 12.92
CA LYS A 159 8.04 -19.56 12.65
C LYS A 159 8.34 -20.19 11.29
N PRO A 160 8.39 -21.53 11.17
CA PRO A 160 8.61 -22.19 9.86
C PRO A 160 7.58 -21.81 8.80
N ARG A 161 6.33 -21.60 9.19
CA ARG A 161 5.24 -21.18 8.26
C ARG A 161 5.47 -19.82 7.63
N SER A 162 6.26 -18.94 8.26
CA SER A 162 6.58 -17.63 7.68
C SER A 162 7.43 -17.74 6.42
N TYR A 163 8.30 -18.75 6.33
CA TYR A 163 9.07 -19.00 5.09
C TYR A 163 8.16 -19.43 3.94
N LEU A 164 7.18 -20.30 4.22
CA LEU A 164 6.21 -20.71 3.20
C LEU A 164 5.33 -19.54 2.75
N ALA A 165 4.85 -18.73 3.69
CA ALA A 165 4.06 -17.53 3.40
C ALA A 165 4.86 -16.53 2.56
N SER A 166 6.14 -16.31 2.91
CA SER A 166 7.05 -15.47 2.15
C SER A 166 7.29 -16.03 0.73
N PHE A 167 7.53 -17.34 0.60
CA PHE A 167 7.75 -17.99 -0.68
C PHE A 167 6.51 -17.89 -1.59
N ASN A 168 5.32 -18.17 -1.07
CA ASN A 168 4.08 -18.03 -1.84
C ASN A 168 3.88 -16.59 -2.33
N TYR A 169 4.18 -15.61 -1.47
CA TYR A 169 4.09 -14.21 -1.86
C TYR A 169 5.17 -13.82 -2.88
N LEU A 170 6.40 -14.35 -2.74
CA LEU A 170 7.48 -14.13 -3.72
C LEU A 170 7.08 -14.65 -5.10
N ILE A 171 6.54 -15.85 -5.22
CA ILE A 171 6.12 -16.43 -6.51
C ILE A 171 5.03 -15.58 -7.15
N LEU A 172 3.93 -15.32 -6.44
CA LEU A 172 2.82 -14.51 -6.99
C LEU A 172 3.23 -13.08 -7.24
N GLY A 173 4.06 -12.52 -6.36
CA GLY A 173 4.58 -11.17 -6.51
C GLY A 173 5.53 -11.00 -7.68
N SER A 174 6.36 -12.02 -7.99
CA SER A 174 7.24 -12.01 -9.18
C SER A 174 6.42 -12.15 -10.47
N ILE A 175 5.38 -12.98 -10.48
CA ILE A 175 4.43 -13.06 -11.61
C ILE A 175 3.77 -11.69 -11.83
N ALA A 176 3.33 -11.02 -10.75
CA ALA A 176 2.75 -9.69 -10.84
C ALA A 176 3.74 -8.66 -11.38
N GLY A 177 4.99 -8.69 -10.92
CA GLY A 177 6.06 -7.83 -11.43
C GLY A 177 6.33 -8.06 -12.92
N GLY A 178 6.37 -9.33 -13.35
CA GLY A 178 6.49 -9.70 -14.77
C GLY A 178 5.33 -9.13 -15.62
N PHE A 179 4.09 -9.24 -15.13
CA PHE A 179 2.93 -8.67 -15.83
C PHE A 179 3.00 -7.15 -15.91
N ILE A 180 3.36 -6.46 -14.82
CA ILE A 180 3.53 -5.01 -14.82
C ILE A 180 4.62 -4.58 -15.80
N LEU A 181 5.74 -5.29 -15.84
CA LEU A 181 6.84 -5.00 -16.75
C LEU A 181 6.44 -5.20 -18.22
N ILE A 182 5.78 -6.32 -18.54
CA ILE A 182 5.27 -6.60 -19.90
C ILE A 182 4.22 -5.55 -20.29
N GLY A 183 3.31 -5.20 -19.38
CA GLY A 183 2.32 -4.15 -19.61
C GLY A 183 2.96 -2.79 -19.90
N THR A 184 3.97 -2.41 -19.11
CA THR A 184 4.76 -1.19 -19.33
C THR A 184 5.49 -1.23 -20.69
N GLY A 185 6.09 -2.37 -21.05
CA GLY A 185 6.76 -2.57 -22.33
C GLY A 185 5.82 -2.44 -23.53
N ASN A 186 4.60 -2.95 -23.43
CA ASN A 186 3.58 -2.79 -24.48
C ASN A 186 3.17 -1.32 -24.67
N LEU A 187 2.99 -0.56 -23.59
CA LEU A 187 2.68 0.86 -23.68
C LEU A 187 3.85 1.66 -24.23
N TYR A 188 5.08 1.32 -23.83
CA TYR A 188 6.29 1.90 -24.37
C TYR A 188 6.44 1.62 -25.87
N ALA A 189 6.16 0.41 -26.32
CA ALA A 189 6.17 0.06 -27.74
C ALA A 189 5.15 0.86 -28.58
N ALA A 190 4.02 1.22 -27.99
CA ALA A 190 2.99 2.01 -28.66
C ALA A 190 3.28 3.52 -28.67
N THR A 191 4.00 4.04 -27.65
CA THR A 191 4.15 5.49 -27.43
C THR A 191 5.57 6.00 -27.52
N GLY A 192 6.58 5.14 -27.29
CA GLY A 192 7.97 5.55 -27.13
C GLY A 192 8.26 6.35 -25.86
N ALA A 193 7.30 6.46 -24.91
CA ALA A 193 7.41 7.26 -23.69
C ALA A 193 7.29 6.39 -22.45
N LEU A 194 7.96 6.79 -21.35
CA LEU A 194 7.83 6.21 -20.02
C LEU A 194 7.26 7.20 -19.00
N ASN A 195 7.33 8.49 -19.29
CA ASN A 195 6.67 9.51 -18.48
C ASN A 195 5.14 9.37 -18.61
N MET A 196 4.43 9.33 -17.49
CA MET A 196 2.97 9.07 -17.47
C MET A 196 2.15 10.15 -18.20
N LEU A 197 2.59 11.41 -18.15
CA LEU A 197 1.89 12.50 -18.83
C LEU A 197 2.14 12.51 -20.33
N ASP A 198 3.34 12.16 -20.77
CA ASP A 198 3.65 12.01 -22.19
C ASP A 198 2.88 10.81 -22.75
N MET A 199 2.82 9.69 -22.00
CA MET A 199 1.92 8.58 -22.37
C MET A 199 0.48 9.01 -22.52
N ALA A 200 -0.05 9.76 -21.54
CA ALA A 200 -1.45 10.25 -21.58
C ALA A 200 -1.75 11.11 -22.81
N ARG A 201 -0.75 11.82 -23.34
CA ARG A 201 -0.90 12.63 -24.57
C ARG A 201 -0.81 11.78 -25.85
N LEU A 202 0.01 10.73 -25.85
CA LEU A 202 0.31 9.94 -27.03
C LEU A 202 -0.65 8.75 -27.21
N LEU A 203 -1.09 8.12 -26.12
CA LEU A 203 -1.93 6.91 -26.15
C LEU A 203 -3.27 7.07 -26.87
N PRO A 204 -4.00 8.19 -26.79
CA PRO A 204 -5.30 8.32 -27.46
C PRO A 204 -5.26 8.00 -28.97
N ALA A 205 -4.16 8.31 -29.64
CA ALA A 205 -3.98 7.98 -31.05
C ALA A 205 -3.78 6.47 -31.33
N SER A 206 -3.56 5.68 -30.28
CA SER A 206 -3.23 4.25 -30.33
C SER A 206 -4.19 3.38 -29.52
N PHE A 207 -5.29 3.92 -29.01
CA PHE A 207 -6.21 3.20 -28.12
C PHE A 207 -6.81 1.94 -28.75
N GLU A 208 -6.98 1.90 -30.06
CA GLU A 208 -7.52 0.74 -30.79
C GLU A 208 -6.48 -0.39 -31.01
N LEU A 209 -5.21 -0.16 -30.67
CA LEU A 209 -4.19 -1.16 -30.90
C LEU A 209 -4.30 -2.30 -29.85
N ALA A 210 -4.28 -3.54 -30.33
CA ALA A 210 -4.24 -4.74 -29.48
C ALA A 210 -3.09 -4.72 -28.45
N THR A 211 -1.96 -4.11 -28.82
CA THR A 211 -0.81 -3.92 -27.92
C THR A 211 -1.16 -3.04 -26.72
N VAL A 212 -1.96 -1.99 -26.92
CA VAL A 212 -2.41 -1.10 -25.84
C VAL A 212 -3.41 -1.82 -24.94
N HIS A 213 -4.37 -2.55 -25.53
CA HIS A 213 -5.32 -3.36 -24.78
C HIS A 213 -4.60 -4.43 -23.93
N ALA A 214 -3.63 -5.15 -24.52
CA ALA A 214 -2.81 -6.12 -23.80
C ALA A 214 -1.99 -5.46 -22.68
N GLY A 215 -1.39 -4.31 -22.94
CA GLY A 215 -0.66 -3.51 -21.95
C GLY A 215 -1.51 -3.15 -20.76
N PHE A 216 -2.73 -2.65 -21.01
CA PHE A 216 -3.72 -2.34 -19.99
C PHE A 216 -4.07 -3.56 -19.13
N LEU A 217 -4.42 -4.67 -19.76
CA LEU A 217 -4.79 -5.91 -19.05
C LEU A 217 -3.66 -6.44 -18.18
N PHE A 218 -2.42 -6.46 -18.69
CA PHE A 218 -1.25 -6.90 -17.92
C PHE A 218 -1.02 -6.00 -16.70
N LEU A 219 -1.16 -4.69 -16.83
CA LEU A 219 -1.05 -3.74 -15.70
C LEU A 219 -2.17 -3.96 -14.68
N VAL A 220 -3.43 -4.06 -15.12
CA VAL A 220 -4.58 -4.29 -14.22
C VAL A 220 -4.42 -5.60 -13.45
N ILE A 221 -4.05 -6.69 -14.12
CA ILE A 221 -3.84 -8.00 -13.46
C ILE A 221 -2.66 -7.93 -12.50
N GLY A 222 -1.52 -7.38 -12.93
CA GLY A 222 -0.32 -7.28 -12.10
C GLY A 222 -0.55 -6.47 -10.82
N TYR A 223 -1.16 -5.30 -10.92
CA TYR A 223 -1.50 -4.48 -9.75
C TYR A 223 -2.63 -5.10 -8.91
N SER A 224 -3.57 -5.85 -9.51
CA SER A 224 -4.60 -6.58 -8.77
C SER A 224 -4.00 -7.70 -7.91
N ILE A 225 -2.96 -8.41 -8.38
CA ILE A 225 -2.21 -9.37 -7.57
C ILE A 225 -1.53 -8.65 -6.39
N LYS A 226 -0.82 -7.53 -6.66
CA LYS A 226 -0.12 -6.76 -5.62
C LYS A 226 -1.08 -6.14 -4.59
N ALA A 227 -2.25 -5.69 -5.03
CA ALA A 227 -3.31 -5.17 -4.16
C ALA A 227 -4.05 -6.27 -3.40
N ALA A 228 -3.86 -7.54 -3.76
CA ALA A 228 -4.64 -8.68 -3.30
C ALA A 228 -6.15 -8.54 -3.59
N PHE A 229 -6.51 -8.04 -4.76
CA PHE A 229 -7.89 -8.00 -5.23
C PHE A 229 -8.38 -9.43 -5.55
N PHE A 230 -9.59 -9.76 -5.10
CA PHE A 230 -10.19 -11.07 -5.36
C PHE A 230 -10.34 -11.32 -6.88
N PRO A 231 -10.07 -12.54 -7.39
CA PRO A 231 -9.64 -13.75 -6.68
C PRO A 231 -8.12 -13.89 -6.47
N LEU A 232 -7.31 -12.89 -6.83
CA LEU A 232 -5.85 -12.92 -6.83
C LEU A 232 -5.22 -12.65 -5.44
N HIS A 233 -6.00 -12.79 -4.37
CA HIS A 233 -5.65 -12.46 -2.98
C HIS A 233 -4.97 -13.59 -2.20
N ILE A 234 -4.75 -14.76 -2.79
CA ILE A 234 -4.39 -16.01 -2.09
C ILE A 234 -3.15 -15.88 -1.20
N TRP A 235 -2.18 -15.02 -1.58
CA TRP A 235 -0.95 -14.79 -0.83
C TRP A 235 -1.16 -14.01 0.49
N LEU A 236 -2.18 -13.14 0.54
CA LEU A 236 -2.34 -12.13 1.59
C LEU A 236 -2.67 -12.72 2.97
N PRO A 237 -3.61 -13.69 3.14
CA PRO A 237 -3.95 -14.24 4.45
C PRO A 237 -2.76 -14.87 5.16
N ASP A 238 -1.93 -15.64 4.44
CA ASP A 238 -0.75 -16.28 5.00
C ASP A 238 0.34 -15.26 5.31
N ALA A 239 0.61 -14.32 4.40
CA ALA A 239 1.58 -13.26 4.61
C ALA A 239 1.26 -12.41 5.85
N TYR A 240 -0.03 -12.09 6.10
CA TYR A 240 -0.42 -11.29 7.26
C TYR A 240 -0.43 -12.10 8.57
N ALA A 241 -0.86 -13.36 8.53
CA ALA A 241 -0.97 -14.18 9.72
C ALA A 241 0.40 -14.63 10.26
N GLU A 242 1.32 -15.00 9.37
CA GLU A 242 2.58 -15.64 9.74
C GLU A 242 3.76 -14.66 9.91
N SER A 243 3.64 -13.42 9.42
CA SER A 243 4.68 -12.41 9.60
C SER A 243 4.74 -11.86 11.04
N PRO A 244 5.89 -11.27 11.46
CA PRO A 244 5.98 -10.54 12.73
C PRO A 244 4.96 -9.41 12.78
N SER A 245 4.45 -9.08 13.97
CA SER A 245 3.36 -8.10 14.13
C SER A 245 3.67 -6.74 13.50
N ALA A 246 4.88 -6.20 13.68
CA ALA A 246 5.29 -4.95 13.06
C ALA A 246 5.26 -5.01 11.52
N VAL A 247 5.64 -6.15 10.94
CA VAL A 247 5.58 -6.37 9.49
C VAL A 247 4.13 -6.46 9.03
N THR A 248 3.29 -7.24 9.73
CA THR A 248 1.86 -7.33 9.42
C THR A 248 1.20 -5.95 9.41
N ILE A 249 1.48 -5.11 10.42
CA ILE A 249 0.94 -3.75 10.50
C ILE A 249 1.33 -2.96 9.24
N LEU A 250 2.61 -2.90 8.89
CA LEU A 250 3.10 -2.12 7.77
C LEU A 250 2.54 -2.59 6.43
N ILE A 251 2.60 -3.90 6.13
CA ILE A 251 2.10 -4.43 4.84
C ILE A 251 0.57 -4.32 4.73
N SER A 252 -0.16 -4.48 5.83
CA SER A 252 -1.61 -4.39 5.82
C SER A 252 -2.15 -2.96 5.76
N THR A 253 -1.43 -1.99 6.36
CA THR A 253 -1.86 -0.59 6.37
C THR A 253 -1.48 0.16 5.10
N VAL A 254 -0.31 -0.11 4.53
CA VAL A 254 0.29 0.74 3.50
C VAL A 254 0.42 0.02 2.17
N MET A 255 1.04 -1.15 2.12
CA MET A 255 1.50 -1.77 0.88
C MET A 255 0.36 -2.07 -0.11
N SER A 256 -0.72 -2.72 0.32
CA SER A 256 -1.86 -3.00 -0.55
C SER A 256 -2.56 -1.73 -1.05
N LYS A 257 -2.58 -0.65 -0.24
CA LYS A 257 -3.19 0.64 -0.60
C LYS A 257 -2.36 1.39 -1.65
N VAL A 258 -1.04 1.34 -1.52
CA VAL A 258 -0.14 1.91 -2.54
C VAL A 258 -0.28 1.17 -3.87
N SER A 259 -0.48 -0.15 -3.84
CA SER A 259 -0.75 -0.92 -5.07
C SER A 259 -2.08 -0.54 -5.72
N VAL A 260 -3.15 -0.32 -4.92
CA VAL A 260 -4.43 0.21 -5.43
C VAL A 260 -4.26 1.63 -5.94
N TYR A 261 -3.55 2.49 -5.19
CA TYR A 261 -3.23 3.86 -5.64
C TYR A 261 -2.52 3.84 -7.00
N ALA A 262 -1.50 2.99 -7.18
CA ALA A 262 -0.77 2.87 -8.44
C ALA A 262 -1.70 2.45 -9.60
N LEU A 263 -2.62 1.50 -9.35
CA LEU A 263 -3.62 1.11 -10.34
C LEU A 263 -4.54 2.28 -10.70
N LEU A 264 -5.06 3.02 -9.70
CA LEU A 264 -5.89 4.21 -9.95
C LEU A 264 -5.10 5.28 -10.71
N ARG A 265 -3.83 5.51 -10.35
CA ARG A 265 -2.96 6.46 -11.05
C ARG A 265 -2.78 6.10 -12.51
N ILE A 266 -2.52 4.83 -12.83
CA ILE A 266 -2.39 4.35 -14.22
C ILE A 266 -3.70 4.56 -14.97
N ILE A 267 -4.83 4.14 -14.41
CA ILE A 267 -6.13 4.23 -15.06
C ILE A 267 -6.51 5.68 -15.32
N PHE A 268 -6.43 6.56 -14.31
CA PHE A 268 -6.94 7.92 -14.44
C PHE A 268 -5.93 8.93 -14.99
N THR A 269 -4.61 8.65 -14.93
CA THR A 269 -3.61 9.55 -15.48
C THR A 269 -3.21 9.16 -16.90
N ILE A 270 -3.00 7.84 -17.17
CA ILE A 270 -2.51 7.36 -18.47
C ILE A 270 -3.66 7.07 -19.43
N PHE A 271 -4.66 6.29 -18.99
CA PHE A 271 -5.74 5.80 -19.87
C PHE A 271 -6.99 6.68 -19.92
N THR A 272 -7.29 7.41 -18.87
CA THR A 272 -8.52 8.20 -18.66
C THR A 272 -9.80 7.35 -18.47
N THR A 273 -10.85 7.96 -17.92
CA THR A 273 -12.17 7.31 -17.76
C THR A 273 -12.81 6.92 -19.09
N ALA A 274 -12.64 7.73 -20.13
CA ALA A 274 -13.18 7.43 -21.45
C ALA A 274 -12.66 6.09 -22.01
N TYR A 275 -11.39 5.76 -21.79
CA TYR A 275 -10.85 4.48 -22.23
C TYR A 275 -11.55 3.28 -21.60
N ILE A 276 -11.74 3.29 -20.27
CA ILE A 276 -12.33 2.15 -19.53
C ILE A 276 -13.85 2.04 -19.65
N ILE A 277 -14.52 3.08 -20.15
CA ILE A 277 -15.97 3.10 -20.36
C ILE A 277 -16.31 2.85 -21.84
N ASP A 278 -15.68 3.57 -22.76
CA ASP A 278 -16.10 3.63 -24.15
C ASP A 278 -15.24 2.75 -25.08
N VAL A 279 -13.91 2.71 -24.89
CA VAL A 279 -12.98 2.00 -25.78
C VAL A 279 -12.79 0.55 -25.35
N PHE A 280 -12.54 0.32 -24.06
CA PHE A 280 -12.32 -1.00 -23.48
C PHE A 280 -13.18 -1.17 -22.21
N PRO A 281 -14.47 -1.45 -22.33
CA PRO A 281 -15.44 -1.39 -21.24
C PRO A 281 -15.21 -2.50 -20.21
N VAL A 282 -14.38 -2.23 -19.20
CA VAL A 282 -14.05 -3.17 -18.11
C VAL A 282 -14.74 -2.83 -16.78
N THR A 283 -15.38 -1.67 -16.70
CA THR A 283 -16.00 -1.16 -15.46
C THR A 283 -17.02 -2.14 -14.88
N GLY A 284 -17.92 -2.68 -15.71
CA GLY A 284 -18.91 -3.66 -15.28
C GLY A 284 -18.31 -4.96 -14.77
N PHE A 285 -17.21 -5.43 -15.38
CA PHE A 285 -16.49 -6.62 -14.91
C PHE A 285 -15.80 -6.34 -13.58
N ILE A 286 -15.14 -5.19 -13.43
CA ILE A 286 -14.51 -4.79 -12.16
C ILE A 286 -15.56 -4.66 -11.07
N LEU A 287 -16.72 -4.05 -11.35
CA LEU A 287 -17.83 -3.90 -10.43
C LEU A 287 -18.35 -5.26 -9.93
N PHE A 288 -18.55 -6.21 -10.87
CA PHE A 288 -18.97 -7.56 -10.52
C PHE A 288 -17.97 -8.26 -9.61
N ILE A 289 -16.69 -8.29 -9.99
CA ILE A 289 -15.64 -8.93 -9.16
C ILE A 289 -15.48 -8.24 -7.82
N ALA A 290 -15.58 -6.91 -7.77
CA ALA A 290 -15.51 -6.14 -6.52
C ALA A 290 -16.66 -6.48 -5.58
N THR A 291 -17.88 -6.65 -6.10
CA THR A 291 -19.05 -7.08 -5.32
C THR A 291 -18.85 -8.49 -4.77
N VAL A 292 -18.37 -9.42 -5.59
CA VAL A 292 -18.00 -10.78 -5.14
C VAL A 292 -16.91 -10.72 -4.07
N ALA A 293 -15.87 -9.87 -4.24
CA ALA A 293 -14.79 -9.69 -3.27
C ALA A 293 -15.29 -9.22 -1.90
N MET A 294 -16.25 -8.27 -1.87
CA MET A 294 -16.83 -7.78 -0.62
C MET A 294 -17.50 -8.91 0.16
N ILE A 295 -18.30 -9.73 -0.52
CA ILE A 295 -19.07 -10.84 0.09
C ILE A 295 -18.14 -12.00 0.45
N ALA A 296 -17.34 -12.48 -0.50
CA ALA A 296 -16.45 -13.63 -0.31
C ALA A 296 -15.41 -13.34 0.77
N GLY A 297 -14.80 -12.14 0.77
CA GLY A 297 -13.85 -11.74 1.80
C GLY A 297 -14.47 -11.71 3.21
N ALA A 298 -15.72 -11.25 3.33
CA ALA A 298 -16.45 -11.25 4.62
C ALA A 298 -16.78 -12.68 5.09
N VAL A 299 -17.30 -13.53 4.20
CA VAL A 299 -17.63 -14.94 4.51
C VAL A 299 -16.37 -15.71 4.94
N LEU A 300 -15.27 -15.56 4.18
CA LEU A 300 -14.00 -16.19 4.51
C LEU A 300 -13.41 -15.67 5.83
N ALA A 301 -13.62 -14.39 6.18
CA ALA A 301 -13.19 -13.83 7.46
C ALA A 301 -13.95 -14.46 8.63
N ILE A 302 -15.29 -14.63 8.52
CA ILE A 302 -16.12 -15.25 9.56
C ILE A 302 -15.73 -16.71 9.81
N ALA A 303 -15.28 -17.41 8.78
CA ALA A 303 -14.88 -18.82 8.87
C ALA A 303 -13.51 -19.03 9.56
N GLN A 304 -12.78 -17.97 9.93
CA GLN A 304 -11.45 -18.10 10.53
C GLN A 304 -11.52 -18.30 12.05
N SER A 305 -10.62 -19.14 12.57
CA SER A 305 -10.38 -19.35 13.99
C SER A 305 -9.17 -18.56 14.53
N ASP A 306 -8.43 -17.89 13.66
CA ASP A 306 -7.26 -17.08 13.99
C ASP A 306 -7.54 -15.59 13.74
N LEU A 307 -7.23 -14.73 14.73
CA LEU A 307 -7.51 -13.30 14.70
C LEU A 307 -6.81 -12.59 13.54
N LYS A 308 -5.51 -12.88 13.29
CA LYS A 308 -4.77 -12.25 12.20
C LYS A 308 -5.29 -12.68 10.82
N ARG A 309 -5.66 -13.96 10.65
CA ARG A 309 -6.28 -14.46 9.40
C ARG A 309 -7.66 -13.85 9.17
N MET A 310 -8.48 -13.74 10.21
CA MET A 310 -9.79 -13.08 10.14
C MET A 310 -9.63 -11.62 9.67
N LEU A 311 -8.69 -10.88 10.26
CA LEU A 311 -8.38 -9.52 9.84
C LEU A 311 -7.79 -9.46 8.44
N ALA A 312 -7.05 -10.47 8.00
CA ALA A 312 -6.50 -10.54 6.64
C ALA A 312 -7.61 -10.70 5.59
N TYR A 313 -8.53 -11.65 5.76
CA TYR A 313 -9.67 -11.81 4.84
C TYR A 313 -10.61 -10.60 4.86
N SER A 314 -10.82 -9.98 6.02
CA SER A 314 -11.57 -8.72 6.05
C SER A 314 -10.86 -7.59 5.28
N SER A 315 -9.51 -7.63 5.09
CA SER A 315 -8.83 -6.71 4.18
C SER A 315 -9.19 -6.95 2.72
N VAL A 316 -9.34 -8.22 2.30
CA VAL A 316 -9.79 -8.58 0.94
C VAL A 316 -11.17 -7.98 0.66
N SER A 317 -12.10 -8.11 1.62
CA SER A 317 -13.42 -7.48 1.52
C SER A 317 -13.33 -5.96 1.37
N GLN A 318 -12.50 -5.28 2.19
CA GLN A 318 -12.38 -3.82 2.14
C GLN A 318 -11.66 -3.32 0.87
N ILE A 319 -10.74 -4.09 0.30
CA ILE A 319 -10.18 -3.80 -1.04
C ILE A 319 -11.28 -3.89 -2.09
N GLY A 320 -12.23 -4.83 -1.95
CA GLY A 320 -13.43 -4.90 -2.77
C GLY A 320 -14.22 -3.58 -2.79
N TYR A 321 -14.39 -2.89 -1.64
CA TYR A 321 -15.05 -1.58 -1.61
C TYR A 321 -14.31 -0.51 -2.40
N ILE A 322 -12.97 -0.50 -2.38
CA ILE A 322 -12.19 0.47 -3.16
C ILE A 322 -12.32 0.17 -4.66
N MET A 323 -12.25 -1.10 -5.05
CA MET A 323 -12.39 -1.52 -6.45
C MET A 323 -13.83 -1.36 -6.95
N PHE A 324 -14.82 -1.41 -6.06
CA PHE A 324 -16.20 -1.08 -6.38
C PHE A 324 -16.34 0.37 -6.85
N ALA A 325 -15.66 1.32 -6.19
CA ALA A 325 -15.61 2.71 -6.64
C ALA A 325 -15.08 2.85 -8.07
N LEU A 326 -14.04 2.07 -8.41
CA LEU A 326 -13.48 2.04 -9.76
C LEU A 326 -14.48 1.44 -10.77
N GLY A 327 -15.22 0.41 -10.37
CA GLY A 327 -16.24 -0.22 -11.21
C GLY A 327 -17.44 0.66 -11.48
N VAL A 328 -17.87 1.48 -10.50
CA VAL A 328 -18.93 2.50 -10.68
C VAL A 328 -18.44 3.64 -11.57
N ALA A 329 -17.18 4.03 -11.47
CA ALA A 329 -16.46 4.99 -12.31
C ALA A 329 -17.07 6.40 -12.39
N ASN A 330 -17.90 6.83 -11.42
CA ASN A 330 -18.35 8.21 -11.29
C ASN A 330 -17.59 8.95 -10.17
N GLN A 331 -17.69 10.28 -10.18
CA GLN A 331 -16.93 11.13 -9.25
C GLN A 331 -17.24 10.81 -7.78
N VAL A 332 -18.52 10.68 -7.43
CA VAL A 332 -18.98 10.46 -6.03
C VAL A 332 -18.46 9.13 -5.49
N ALA A 333 -18.55 8.05 -6.29
CA ALA A 333 -18.01 6.76 -5.90
C ALA A 333 -16.48 6.80 -5.74
N LEU A 334 -15.76 7.49 -6.63
CA LEU A 334 -14.31 7.63 -6.56
C LEU A 334 -13.85 8.41 -5.32
N GLU A 335 -14.55 9.48 -4.95
CA GLU A 335 -14.32 10.20 -3.70
C GLU A 335 -14.49 9.26 -2.48
N GLY A 336 -15.57 8.45 -2.48
CA GLY A 336 -15.79 7.40 -1.49
C GLY A 336 -14.66 6.39 -1.43
N GLY A 337 -14.18 5.92 -2.59
CA GLY A 337 -13.05 4.97 -2.70
C GLY A 337 -11.74 5.54 -2.17
N ILE A 338 -11.40 6.80 -2.47
CA ILE A 338 -10.21 7.49 -1.98
C ILE A 338 -10.28 7.68 -0.45
N LEU A 339 -11.43 8.13 0.07
CA LEU A 339 -11.65 8.21 1.51
C LEU A 339 -11.54 6.84 2.19
N HIS A 340 -11.97 5.77 1.49
CA HIS A 340 -11.88 4.42 2.00
C HIS A 340 -10.42 3.91 2.06
N ILE A 341 -9.54 4.34 1.16
CA ILE A 341 -8.10 4.02 1.22
C ILE A 341 -7.51 4.48 2.56
N LEU A 342 -7.74 5.75 2.95
CA LEU A 342 -7.27 6.29 4.23
C LEU A 342 -7.94 5.59 5.42
N GLY A 343 -9.28 5.55 5.41
CA GLY A 343 -10.06 4.97 6.50
C GLY A 343 -9.65 3.51 6.76
N HIS A 344 -9.56 2.71 5.71
CA HIS A 344 -9.14 1.31 5.79
C HIS A 344 -7.69 1.16 6.30
N ALA A 345 -6.78 2.03 5.87
CA ALA A 345 -5.40 2.02 6.34
C ALA A 345 -5.31 2.26 7.86
N VAL A 346 -6.01 3.27 8.37
CA VAL A 346 -6.04 3.60 9.81
C VAL A 346 -6.74 2.52 10.63
N MET A 347 -7.92 2.06 10.18
CA MET A 347 -8.66 0.99 10.85
C MET A 347 -7.83 -0.29 10.97
N LYS A 348 -7.20 -0.73 9.87
CA LYS A 348 -6.34 -1.92 9.86
C LYS A 348 -5.10 -1.74 10.72
N GLY A 349 -4.51 -0.56 10.72
CA GLY A 349 -3.40 -0.22 11.61
C GLY A 349 -3.76 -0.47 13.06
N CYS A 350 -4.87 0.10 13.52
CA CYS A 350 -5.35 -0.10 14.88
C CYS A 350 -5.65 -1.57 15.18
N LEU A 351 -6.40 -2.27 14.31
CA LEU A 351 -6.78 -3.66 14.52
C LEU A 351 -5.58 -4.60 14.59
N PHE A 352 -4.59 -4.46 13.69
CA PHE A 352 -3.40 -5.30 13.71
C PHE A 352 -2.42 -4.92 14.82
N MET A 353 -2.32 -3.64 15.22
CA MET A 353 -1.55 -3.24 16.40
C MET A 353 -2.12 -3.91 17.66
N VAL A 354 -3.45 -3.90 17.83
CA VAL A 354 -4.08 -4.56 18.98
C VAL A 354 -3.94 -6.08 18.89
N ALA A 355 -4.11 -6.69 17.73
CA ALA A 355 -3.88 -8.13 17.55
C ALA A 355 -2.44 -8.52 17.94
N GLY A 356 -1.45 -7.71 17.55
CA GLY A 356 -0.05 -7.93 17.96
C GLY A 356 0.16 -7.73 19.47
N LEU A 357 -0.49 -6.77 20.11
CA LEU A 357 -0.46 -6.60 21.57
C LEU A 357 -1.08 -7.79 22.30
N ILE A 358 -2.17 -8.36 21.76
CA ILE A 358 -2.79 -9.58 22.29
C ILE A 358 -1.81 -10.75 22.22
N ILE A 359 -1.17 -10.97 21.05
CA ILE A 359 -0.17 -12.01 20.86
C ILE A 359 1.01 -11.80 21.82
N TYR A 360 1.47 -10.57 21.99
CA TYR A 360 2.54 -10.25 22.94
C TYR A 360 2.17 -10.61 24.38
N ARG A 361 0.92 -10.40 24.79
CA ARG A 361 0.44 -10.62 26.16
C ARG A 361 0.02 -12.06 26.44
N VAL A 362 -0.65 -12.72 25.48
CA VAL A 362 -1.29 -14.04 25.66
C VAL A 362 -0.49 -15.15 24.98
N GLY A 363 0.34 -14.83 23.99
CA GLY A 363 1.16 -15.80 23.25
C GLY A 363 0.42 -16.50 22.09
N THR A 364 -0.86 -16.21 21.85
CA THR A 364 -1.66 -16.83 20.80
C THR A 364 -2.54 -15.82 20.07
N SER A 365 -2.92 -16.15 18.82
CA SER A 365 -3.90 -15.42 18.02
C SER A 365 -5.21 -16.20 17.83
N ARG A 366 -5.36 -17.39 18.45
CA ARG A 366 -6.57 -18.19 18.32
C ARG A 366 -7.74 -17.54 19.06
N LEU A 367 -8.87 -17.39 18.39
CA LEU A 367 -10.06 -16.73 18.96
C LEU A 367 -10.58 -17.43 20.20
N SER A 368 -10.51 -18.77 20.27
CA SER A 368 -10.91 -19.56 21.46
C SER A 368 -10.15 -19.21 22.73
N ASP A 369 -8.91 -18.74 22.59
CA ASP A 369 -8.02 -18.47 23.73
C ASP A 369 -8.11 -17.01 24.20
N LEU A 370 -8.93 -16.18 23.54
CA LEU A 370 -9.08 -14.75 23.82
C LEU A 370 -10.28 -14.42 24.71
N GLU A 371 -10.95 -15.44 25.24
CA GLU A 371 -12.11 -15.22 26.12
C GLU A 371 -11.70 -14.42 27.35
N GLY A 372 -12.45 -13.36 27.66
CA GLY A 372 -12.18 -12.48 28.79
C GLY A 372 -11.02 -11.47 28.60
N ILE A 373 -10.37 -11.41 27.43
CA ILE A 373 -9.22 -10.52 27.16
C ILE A 373 -9.52 -9.05 27.46
N ALA A 374 -10.76 -8.61 27.29
CA ALA A 374 -11.18 -7.24 27.56
C ALA A 374 -11.01 -6.84 29.04
N LYS A 375 -11.05 -7.80 29.96
CA LYS A 375 -10.78 -7.53 31.40
C LYS A 375 -9.29 -7.29 31.67
N VAL A 376 -8.42 -7.89 30.84
CA VAL A 376 -6.96 -7.79 30.97
C VAL A 376 -6.40 -6.59 30.21
N MET A 377 -7.01 -6.24 29.07
CA MET A 377 -6.56 -5.17 28.16
C MET A 377 -7.72 -4.26 27.73
N PRO A 378 -8.41 -3.56 28.67
CA PRO A 378 -9.65 -2.84 28.35
C PRO A 378 -9.47 -1.73 27.32
N ILE A 379 -8.39 -0.94 27.42
CA ILE A 379 -8.11 0.17 26.49
C ILE A 379 -7.85 -0.34 25.07
N SER A 380 -7.01 -1.39 24.95
CA SER A 380 -6.70 -1.99 23.65
C SER A 380 -7.95 -2.62 23.02
N CYS A 381 -8.78 -3.30 23.81
CA CYS A 381 -10.03 -3.89 23.33
C CYS A 381 -11.07 -2.82 22.95
N ALA A 382 -11.14 -1.69 23.67
CA ALA A 382 -11.98 -0.56 23.29
C ALA A 382 -11.52 0.05 21.95
N ALA A 383 -10.20 0.24 21.75
CA ALA A 383 -9.65 0.69 20.48
C ALA A 383 -9.96 -0.29 19.33
N PHE A 384 -9.84 -1.61 19.59
CA PHE A 384 -10.21 -2.65 18.63
C PHE A 384 -11.70 -2.58 18.25
N ALA A 385 -12.57 -2.44 19.26
CA ALA A 385 -14.01 -2.32 19.04
C ALA A 385 -14.38 -1.06 18.24
N LEU A 386 -13.75 0.08 18.54
CA LEU A 386 -13.96 1.34 17.80
C LEU A 386 -13.50 1.22 16.35
N ALA A 387 -12.32 0.65 16.10
CA ALA A 387 -11.83 0.40 14.75
C ALA A 387 -12.71 -0.62 14.00
N GLY A 388 -13.22 -1.65 14.69
CA GLY A 388 -14.20 -2.59 14.15
C GLY A 388 -15.52 -1.93 13.79
N ALA A 389 -16.06 -1.08 14.68
CA ALA A 389 -17.26 -0.29 14.41
C ALA A 389 -17.09 0.62 13.18
N SER A 390 -15.91 1.23 13.05
CA SER A 390 -15.57 2.01 11.86
C SER A 390 -15.51 1.14 10.61
N MET A 391 -14.96 -0.07 10.69
CA MET A 391 -14.94 -1.01 9.55
C MET A 391 -16.34 -1.45 9.10
N ILE A 392 -17.28 -1.60 10.03
CA ILE A 392 -18.69 -1.87 9.74
C ILE A 392 -19.32 -0.67 9.05
N GLY A 393 -18.93 0.55 9.42
CA GLY A 393 -19.50 1.80 8.92
C GLY A 393 -20.57 2.38 9.84
N ILE A 394 -20.32 2.37 11.16
CA ILE A 394 -21.21 3.00 12.15
C ILE A 394 -20.92 4.51 12.19
N PRO A 395 -21.94 5.41 12.08
CA PRO A 395 -21.74 6.84 12.27
C PRO A 395 -21.19 7.18 13.67
N PRO A 396 -20.37 8.20 13.84
CA PRO A 396 -19.82 9.18 12.86
C PRO A 396 -18.43 8.82 12.33
N THR A 397 -18.13 7.55 12.09
CA THR A 397 -16.78 7.08 11.72
C THR A 397 -16.44 7.34 10.26
N ILE A 398 -15.13 7.36 9.94
CA ILE A 398 -14.62 7.50 8.55
C ILE A 398 -15.10 6.35 7.65
N GLY A 399 -15.27 5.14 8.20
CA GLY A 399 -15.80 4.00 7.47
C GLY A 399 -17.24 4.18 7.03
N PHE A 400 -18.08 4.87 7.84
CA PHE A 400 -19.41 5.28 7.45
C PHE A 400 -19.35 6.28 6.28
N MET A 401 -18.58 7.35 6.43
CA MET A 401 -18.49 8.39 5.39
C MET A 401 -18.09 7.81 4.04
N SER A 402 -17.02 7.01 4.01
CA SER A 402 -16.55 6.42 2.74
C SER A 402 -17.60 5.50 2.09
N LYS A 403 -18.25 4.63 2.88
CA LYS A 403 -19.30 3.73 2.37
C LYS A 403 -20.56 4.48 1.95
N TYR A 404 -20.91 5.56 2.63
CA TYR A 404 -22.03 6.42 2.27
C TYR A 404 -21.85 7.02 0.87
N TYR A 405 -20.63 7.56 0.58
CA TYR A 405 -20.30 8.05 -0.76
C TYR A 405 -20.31 6.95 -1.83
N LEU A 406 -19.86 5.74 -1.47
CA LEU A 406 -19.93 4.59 -2.40
C LEU A 406 -21.38 4.23 -2.77
N VAL A 407 -22.28 4.23 -1.78
CA VAL A 407 -23.70 3.95 -2.02
C VAL A 407 -24.34 5.07 -2.85
N LEU A 408 -24.08 6.34 -2.51
CA LEU A 408 -24.58 7.47 -3.28
C LEU A 408 -24.12 7.39 -4.75
N GLY A 409 -22.83 7.17 -4.97
CA GLY A 409 -22.30 7.05 -6.33
C GLY A 409 -22.89 5.87 -7.10
N ALA A 410 -23.18 4.74 -6.42
CA ALA A 410 -23.84 3.61 -7.05
C ALA A 410 -25.33 3.87 -7.40
N LEU A 411 -26.00 4.77 -6.66
CA LEU A 411 -27.39 5.14 -6.96
C LEU A 411 -27.49 6.19 -8.07
N GLU A 412 -26.41 6.93 -8.35
CA GLU A 412 -26.31 7.91 -9.43
C GLU A 412 -25.84 7.30 -10.75
N ALA A 413 -25.36 6.05 -10.77
CA ALA A 413 -24.88 5.34 -11.95
C ALA A 413 -26.00 4.56 -12.66
#